data_05285684876c94c0ef167a81fa76a921
#
_entry.id   05285684876c94c0ef167a81fa76a921
#
_cell.length_a   1.000
_cell.length_b   1.000
_cell.length_c   1.000
_cell.angle_alpha   90.00
_cell.angle_beta   90.00
_cell.angle_gamma   90.00
#
_symmetry.space_group_name_H-M   'P 1'
#
loop_
_entity.id
_entity.type
_entity.pdbx_description
1 polymer ?
#
loop_
_entity_poly.entity_id
_entity_poly.type
_entity_poly.pdbx_seq_one_letter_code
_entity_poly.pdbx_strand_id
1 'polypeptide(L)'
;TLWDAEGKEYIDFAGGIAVLNTGHRHPKVKAAIAAQLDNFTHTAYQIVPYEGYVSLAERINAVAPIEGLKKTAFFTTGVEAVENAVKIARAYTGRSGVVAFSGAFHGRTMMGMALTGKVVPYKVGFGPFPADIYHVPYPNALHGVSTDDALAALGTLFKTDVDPRRVAAIIIEPVQGEGGFNICPPAFMQALRALCDDHGILL
;
A
#
# COMPACT_ATOMS: atom_id res chain seq x y z
N THR A 1 -23.59 9.04 -10.21
CA THR A 1 -23.84 9.89 -11.39
C THR A 1 -22.92 11.10 -11.35
N LEU A 2 -22.41 11.50 -12.50
CA LEU A 2 -21.65 12.73 -12.73
C LEU A 2 -22.36 13.57 -13.81
N TRP A 3 -22.11 14.87 -13.82
CA TRP A 3 -22.58 15.78 -14.85
C TRP A 3 -21.40 16.58 -15.40
N ASP A 4 -21.37 16.78 -16.72
CA ASP A 4 -20.40 17.67 -17.34
C ASP A 4 -20.80 19.16 -17.21
N ALA A 5 -19.99 20.04 -17.78
CA ALA A 5 -20.23 21.48 -17.71
C ALA A 5 -21.50 21.91 -18.45
N GLU A 6 -21.97 21.13 -19.43
CA GLU A 6 -23.19 21.34 -20.20
C GLU A 6 -24.44 20.72 -19.51
N GLY A 7 -24.24 20.04 -18.35
CA GLY A 7 -25.32 19.41 -17.59
C GLY A 7 -25.74 18.03 -18.07
N LYS A 8 -24.96 17.39 -18.96
CA LYS A 8 -25.22 16.03 -19.40
C LYS A 8 -24.84 15.04 -18.31
N GLU A 9 -25.72 14.06 -18.10
CA GLU A 9 -25.59 13.04 -17.04
C GLU A 9 -24.79 11.81 -17.53
N TYR A 10 -23.93 11.28 -16.66
CA TYR A 10 -23.13 10.08 -16.89
C TYR A 10 -23.22 9.15 -15.69
N ILE A 11 -23.22 7.83 -15.94
CA ILE A 11 -23.00 6.83 -14.89
C ILE A 11 -21.52 6.82 -14.56
N ASP A 12 -21.20 7.03 -13.27
CA ASP A 12 -19.82 7.05 -12.80
C ASP A 12 -19.32 5.63 -12.51
N PHE A 13 -18.61 5.04 -13.47
CA PHE A 13 -17.90 3.78 -13.30
C PHE A 13 -16.46 3.96 -12.81
N ALA A 14 -15.91 5.17 -12.84
CA ALA A 14 -14.56 5.44 -12.36
C ALA A 14 -14.50 5.52 -10.82
N GLY A 15 -15.59 6.00 -10.18
CA GLY A 15 -15.70 6.05 -8.73
C GLY A 15 -14.54 6.78 -8.02
N GLY A 16 -13.94 7.80 -8.67
CA GLY A 16 -12.73 8.46 -8.15
C GLY A 16 -11.52 7.53 -8.13
N ILE A 17 -11.37 6.67 -9.15
CA ILE A 17 -10.36 5.58 -9.24
C ILE A 17 -10.55 4.61 -8.06
N ALA A 18 -11.75 4.02 -7.99
CA ALA A 18 -12.18 3.03 -7.00
C ALA A 18 -12.18 3.51 -5.52
N VAL A 19 -12.26 4.81 -5.28
CA VAL A 19 -12.30 5.38 -3.93
C VAL A 19 -13.71 5.43 -3.34
N LEU A 20 -14.73 5.69 -4.18
CA LEU A 20 -16.09 5.98 -3.74
C LEU A 20 -16.93 4.70 -3.53
N ASN A 21 -16.57 3.88 -2.57
CA ASN A 21 -17.26 2.60 -2.31
C ASN A 21 -18.74 2.76 -1.88
N THR A 22 -19.10 3.91 -1.33
CA THR A 22 -20.49 4.23 -0.92
C THR A 22 -21.20 5.21 -1.87
N GLY A 23 -20.58 5.51 -3.01
CA GLY A 23 -21.03 6.52 -3.96
C GLY A 23 -20.75 7.95 -3.51
N HIS A 24 -21.20 8.91 -4.34
CA HIS A 24 -21.03 10.33 -4.04
C HIS A 24 -21.97 10.78 -2.93
N ARG A 25 -21.43 11.56 -1.97
CA ARG A 25 -22.20 12.28 -0.96
C ARG A 25 -23.16 11.39 -0.14
N HIS A 26 -22.70 10.22 0.28
CA HIS A 26 -23.52 9.33 1.13
C HIS A 26 -24.07 10.11 2.34
N PRO A 27 -25.38 10.08 2.65
CA PRO A 27 -26.00 10.97 3.65
C PRO A 27 -25.34 10.89 5.03
N LYS A 28 -25.02 9.70 5.51
CA LYS A 28 -24.36 9.51 6.82
C LYS A 28 -22.94 10.09 6.84
N VAL A 29 -22.17 9.93 5.76
CA VAL A 29 -20.82 10.49 5.65
C VAL A 29 -20.89 12.02 5.64
N LYS A 30 -21.80 12.61 4.83
CA LYS A 30 -22.02 14.05 4.78
C LYS A 30 -22.40 14.63 6.15
N ALA A 31 -23.32 13.96 6.85
CA ALA A 31 -23.76 14.39 8.16
C ALA A 31 -22.64 14.36 9.21
N ALA A 32 -21.82 13.29 9.19
CA ALA A 32 -20.66 13.18 10.09
C ALA A 32 -19.60 14.25 9.82
N ILE A 33 -19.34 14.59 8.56
CA ILE A 33 -18.42 15.68 8.18
C ILE A 33 -18.95 17.02 8.68
N ALA A 34 -20.24 17.33 8.47
CA ALA A 34 -20.85 18.56 8.91
C ALA A 34 -20.77 18.72 10.45
N ALA A 35 -21.13 17.67 11.19
CA ALA A 35 -21.04 17.66 12.64
C ALA A 35 -19.60 17.86 13.15
N GLN A 36 -18.59 17.30 12.46
CA GLN A 36 -17.20 17.51 12.83
C GLN A 36 -16.73 18.95 12.58
N LEU A 37 -17.19 19.58 11.48
CA LEU A 37 -16.87 20.98 11.17
C LEU A 37 -17.38 21.95 12.24
N ASP A 38 -18.52 21.63 12.88
CA ASP A 38 -19.06 22.43 13.98
C ASP A 38 -18.22 22.32 15.27
N ASN A 39 -17.39 21.28 15.39
CA ASN A 39 -16.49 21.10 16.54
C ASN A 39 -15.12 21.74 16.30
N PHE A 40 -14.36 21.22 15.33
CA PHE A 40 -13.04 21.74 14.96
C PHE A 40 -12.59 21.13 13.62
N THR A 41 -11.70 21.83 12.94
CA THR A 41 -11.13 21.40 11.65
C THR A 41 -9.73 20.81 11.77
N HIS A 42 -8.96 21.18 12.78
CA HIS A 42 -7.58 20.70 12.97
C HIS A 42 -7.14 20.79 14.43
N THR A 43 -6.41 19.75 14.88
CA THR A 43 -5.55 19.79 16.06
C THR A 43 -4.24 19.09 15.72
N ALA A 44 -3.15 19.41 16.42
CA ALA A 44 -1.94 18.58 16.39
C ALA A 44 -2.22 17.37 17.31
N TYR A 45 -2.63 16.23 16.76
CA TYR A 45 -3.11 15.05 17.51
C TYR A 45 -2.16 14.64 18.65
N GLN A 46 -0.86 14.68 18.41
CA GLN A 46 0.15 14.33 19.42
C GLN A 46 0.18 15.29 20.63
N ILE A 47 -0.43 16.47 20.50
CA ILE A 47 -0.55 17.47 21.58
C ILE A 47 -1.98 17.47 22.13
N VAL A 48 -2.97 17.43 21.27
CA VAL A 48 -4.40 17.44 21.61
C VAL A 48 -5.10 16.27 20.93
N PRO A 49 -5.08 15.07 21.56
CA PRO A 49 -5.80 13.90 21.04
C PRO A 49 -7.31 14.15 20.98
N TYR A 50 -7.97 13.50 20.02
CA TYR A 50 -9.42 13.56 19.85
C TYR A 50 -10.04 12.21 19.55
N GLU A 51 -11.30 12.05 19.95
CA GLU A 51 -12.01 10.77 19.95
C GLU A 51 -12.10 10.14 18.56
N GLY A 52 -12.36 10.93 17.50
CA GLY A 52 -12.49 10.40 16.13
C GLY A 52 -11.26 9.64 15.64
N TYR A 53 -10.06 10.10 15.99
CA TYR A 53 -8.81 9.43 15.67
C TYR A 53 -8.67 8.10 16.46
N VAL A 54 -8.92 8.15 17.77
CA VAL A 54 -8.79 6.99 18.66
C VAL A 54 -9.79 5.91 18.29
N SER A 55 -11.06 6.26 18.14
CA SER A 55 -12.12 5.30 17.81
C SER A 55 -11.91 4.63 16.44
N LEU A 56 -11.39 5.37 15.45
CA LEU A 56 -11.04 4.78 14.16
C LEU A 56 -9.85 3.83 14.29
N ALA A 57 -8.82 4.19 15.04
CA ALA A 57 -7.67 3.33 15.30
C ALA A 57 -8.08 2.02 15.98
N GLU A 58 -8.94 2.09 16.99
CA GLU A 58 -9.49 0.90 17.68
C GLU A 58 -10.25 -0.01 16.72
N ARG A 59 -11.11 0.55 15.87
CA ARG A 59 -11.86 -0.23 14.88
C ARG A 59 -10.95 -0.89 13.85
N ILE A 60 -9.92 -0.20 13.36
CA ILE A 60 -8.93 -0.77 12.44
C ILE A 60 -8.16 -1.89 13.13
N ASN A 61 -7.68 -1.67 14.36
CA ASN A 61 -6.99 -2.69 15.13
C ASN A 61 -7.84 -3.95 15.35
N ALA A 62 -9.16 -3.79 15.53
CA ALA A 62 -10.08 -4.93 15.71
C ALA A 62 -10.20 -5.81 14.47
N VAL A 63 -10.13 -5.22 13.25
CA VAL A 63 -10.32 -5.95 11.99
C VAL A 63 -9.00 -6.30 11.27
N ALA A 64 -7.89 -5.68 11.65
CA ALA A 64 -6.61 -5.95 11.01
C ALA A 64 -6.17 -7.41 11.24
N PRO A 65 -5.84 -8.17 10.18
CA PRO A 65 -5.47 -9.58 10.25
C PRO A 65 -4.01 -9.75 10.75
N ILE A 66 -3.69 -9.14 11.87
CA ILE A 66 -2.38 -9.18 12.52
C ILE A 66 -2.59 -9.71 13.93
N GLU A 67 -1.78 -10.64 14.38
CA GLU A 67 -1.85 -11.18 15.72
C GLU A 67 -1.17 -10.27 16.76
N GLY A 68 -1.56 -10.41 18.02
CA GLY A 68 -0.98 -9.69 19.14
C GLY A 68 -1.44 -8.23 19.27
N LEU A 69 -0.66 -7.42 19.98
CA LEU A 69 -0.94 -6.01 20.21
C LEU A 69 -0.77 -5.21 18.93
N LYS A 70 -1.82 -4.52 18.53
CA LYS A 70 -1.85 -3.69 17.32
C LYS A 70 -1.90 -2.21 17.68
N LYS A 71 -1.24 -1.39 16.85
CA LYS A 71 -1.29 0.06 16.92
C LYS A 71 -1.49 0.61 15.51
N THR A 72 -2.33 1.63 15.38
CA THR A 72 -2.59 2.31 14.11
C THR A 72 -2.05 3.73 14.17
N ALA A 73 -1.35 4.14 13.12
CA ALA A 73 -0.97 5.52 12.86
C ALA A 73 -1.61 5.95 11.53
N PHE A 74 -2.16 7.17 11.49
CA PHE A 74 -2.77 7.72 10.27
C PHE A 74 -1.86 8.75 9.62
N PHE A 75 -1.89 8.77 8.29
CA PHE A 75 -1.17 9.71 7.44
C PHE A 75 -2.14 10.31 6.43
N THR A 76 -1.77 11.45 5.83
CA THR A 76 -2.63 12.19 4.92
C THR A 76 -2.85 11.45 3.59
N THR A 77 -1.85 10.70 3.12
CA THR A 77 -1.90 9.97 1.85
C THR A 77 -1.40 8.55 1.99
N GLY A 78 -1.79 7.67 1.03
CA GLY A 78 -1.28 6.31 0.96
C GLY A 78 0.24 6.23 0.81
N VAL A 79 0.85 7.14 0.03
CA VAL A 79 2.31 7.15 -0.13
C VAL A 79 3.04 7.55 1.15
N GLU A 80 2.48 8.44 1.95
CA GLU A 80 3.04 8.76 3.28
C GLU A 80 2.98 7.54 4.21
N ALA A 81 1.88 6.79 4.18
CA ALA A 81 1.77 5.54 4.93
C ALA A 81 2.82 4.52 4.47
N VAL A 82 3.00 4.34 3.16
CA VAL A 82 4.03 3.47 2.56
C VAL A 82 5.43 3.90 2.98
N GLU A 83 5.77 5.18 2.87
CA GLU A 83 7.09 5.69 3.26
C GLU A 83 7.37 5.47 4.76
N ASN A 84 6.37 5.70 5.60
CA ASN A 84 6.52 5.43 7.03
C ASN A 84 6.62 3.93 7.33
N ALA A 85 5.90 3.06 6.62
CA ALA A 85 6.07 1.61 6.75
C ALA A 85 7.51 1.17 6.43
N VAL A 86 8.09 1.68 5.33
CA VAL A 86 9.49 1.43 4.97
C VAL A 86 10.46 1.96 6.04
N LYS A 87 10.24 3.17 6.54
CA LYS A 87 11.05 3.75 7.62
C LYS A 87 11.01 2.89 8.89
N ILE A 88 9.82 2.47 9.30
CA ILE A 88 9.62 1.61 10.47
C ILE A 88 10.31 0.28 10.26
N ALA A 89 10.14 -0.35 9.10
CA ALA A 89 10.78 -1.62 8.78
C ALA A 89 12.30 -1.54 8.85
N ARG A 90 12.89 -0.51 8.24
CA ARG A 90 14.34 -0.26 8.28
C ARG A 90 14.84 0.01 9.69
N ALA A 91 14.14 0.83 10.47
CA ALA A 91 14.51 1.15 11.84
C ALA A 91 14.42 -0.06 12.77
N TYR A 92 13.37 -0.87 12.62
CA TYR A 92 13.16 -2.05 13.45
C TYR A 92 14.17 -3.17 13.16
N THR A 93 14.44 -3.43 11.88
CA THR A 93 15.31 -4.54 11.46
C THR A 93 16.79 -4.17 11.41
N GLY A 94 17.13 -2.89 11.33
CA GLY A 94 18.48 -2.40 11.03
C GLY A 94 18.95 -2.72 9.60
N ARG A 95 18.03 -3.08 8.68
CA ARG A 95 18.30 -3.49 7.30
C ARG A 95 17.80 -2.43 6.32
N SER A 96 18.37 -2.36 5.11
CA SER A 96 18.04 -1.33 4.11
C SER A 96 17.17 -1.82 2.96
N GLY A 97 17.29 -3.09 2.56
CA GLY A 97 16.64 -3.65 1.39
C GLY A 97 15.12 -3.71 1.51
N VAL A 98 14.41 -3.40 0.44
CA VAL A 98 12.97 -3.62 0.32
C VAL A 98 12.67 -4.28 -1.02
N VAL A 99 11.88 -5.35 -1.00
CA VAL A 99 11.42 -6.02 -2.21
C VAL A 99 9.99 -5.58 -2.51
N ALA A 100 9.74 -5.20 -3.75
CA ALA A 100 8.43 -4.84 -4.31
C ALA A 100 8.13 -5.70 -5.54
N PHE A 101 6.96 -5.53 -6.14
CA PHE A 101 6.52 -6.37 -7.26
C PHE A 101 6.30 -5.59 -8.55
N SER A 102 6.50 -6.25 -9.69
CA SER A 102 6.12 -5.72 -11.00
C SER A 102 4.64 -5.38 -11.03
N GLY A 103 4.26 -4.28 -11.67
CA GLY A 103 2.88 -3.81 -11.74
C GLY A 103 2.36 -3.12 -10.48
N ALA A 104 3.11 -3.13 -9.38
CA ALA A 104 2.72 -2.45 -8.14
C ALA A 104 2.67 -0.93 -8.28
N PHE A 105 1.78 -0.29 -7.51
CA PHE A 105 1.72 1.15 -7.37
C PHE A 105 1.77 1.56 -5.89
N HIS A 106 2.83 2.28 -5.51
CA HIS A 106 3.07 2.70 -4.13
C HIS A 106 3.15 4.21 -3.94
N GLY A 107 2.77 4.98 -4.97
CA GLY A 107 2.72 6.43 -4.92
C GLY A 107 3.76 7.14 -5.77
N ARG A 108 3.84 8.48 -5.62
CA ARG A 108 4.61 9.36 -6.53
C ARG A 108 5.68 10.20 -5.82
N THR A 109 5.98 9.93 -4.56
CA THR A 109 7.20 10.42 -3.90
C THR A 109 8.41 9.65 -4.41
N MET A 110 9.62 10.10 -4.14
CA MET A 110 10.83 9.41 -4.61
C MET A 110 10.88 7.94 -4.17
N MET A 111 10.55 7.63 -2.91
CA MET A 111 10.48 6.25 -2.43
C MET A 111 9.26 5.52 -3.01
N GLY A 112 8.10 6.16 -3.06
CA GLY A 112 6.89 5.58 -3.67
C GLY A 112 7.12 5.19 -5.13
N MET A 113 7.80 6.04 -5.92
CA MET A 113 8.19 5.74 -7.30
C MET A 113 9.25 4.64 -7.36
N ALA A 114 10.23 4.63 -6.46
CA ALA A 114 11.22 3.55 -6.39
C ALA A 114 10.55 2.18 -6.22
N LEU A 115 9.56 2.08 -5.34
CA LEU A 115 8.80 0.87 -5.04
C LEU A 115 7.78 0.49 -6.15
N THR A 116 7.27 1.49 -6.90
CA THR A 116 6.31 1.27 -7.98
C THR A 116 6.92 0.40 -9.07
N GLY A 117 6.21 -0.66 -9.47
CA GLY A 117 6.66 -1.67 -10.43
C GLY A 117 6.39 -1.34 -11.90
N LYS A 118 6.29 -0.06 -12.28
CA LYS A 118 5.95 0.40 -13.63
C LYS A 118 6.75 1.66 -13.98
N VAL A 119 7.42 1.65 -15.14
CA VAL A 119 8.28 2.77 -15.55
C VAL A 119 7.46 3.92 -16.11
N VAL A 120 6.64 3.64 -17.14
CA VAL A 120 5.77 4.64 -17.76
C VAL A 120 4.38 4.53 -17.13
N PRO A 121 3.76 5.64 -16.72
CA PRO A 121 4.22 7.03 -16.78
C PRO A 121 4.97 7.51 -15.51
N TYR A 122 5.28 6.64 -14.54
CA TYR A 122 5.59 7.05 -13.16
C TYR A 122 7.06 7.42 -12.91
N LYS A 123 8.01 6.76 -13.59
CA LYS A 123 9.45 6.89 -13.28
C LYS A 123 10.25 7.71 -14.29
N VAL A 124 9.73 7.86 -15.51
CA VAL A 124 10.46 8.51 -16.59
C VAL A 124 10.80 9.96 -16.25
N GLY A 125 12.09 10.29 -16.25
CA GLY A 125 12.58 11.64 -16.04
C GLY A 125 12.68 12.10 -14.58
N PHE A 126 12.34 11.27 -13.60
CA PHE A 126 12.32 11.64 -12.18
C PHE A 126 13.45 11.08 -11.31
N GLY A 127 14.35 10.25 -11.87
CA GLY A 127 15.48 9.69 -11.12
C GLY A 127 16.57 10.71 -10.77
N PRO A 128 17.56 10.34 -9.91
CA PRO A 128 17.75 9.01 -9.33
C PRO A 128 16.79 8.70 -8.17
N PHE A 129 16.45 7.41 -8.02
CA PHE A 129 15.58 6.95 -6.93
C PHE A 129 16.41 6.42 -5.75
N PRO A 130 15.83 6.30 -4.54
CA PRO A 130 16.46 5.65 -3.42
C PRO A 130 16.97 4.24 -3.76
N ALA A 131 18.16 3.91 -3.25
CA ALA A 131 18.79 2.61 -3.44
C ALA A 131 18.15 1.50 -2.55
N ASP A 132 18.60 0.27 -2.78
CA ASP A 132 18.20 -0.94 -2.06
C ASP A 132 16.71 -1.29 -2.24
N ILE A 133 16.13 -0.98 -3.40
CA ILE A 133 14.80 -1.39 -3.81
C ILE A 133 14.92 -2.41 -4.94
N TYR A 134 14.31 -3.56 -4.74
CA TYR A 134 14.36 -4.70 -5.65
C TYR A 134 12.96 -5.03 -6.13
N HIS A 135 12.84 -5.51 -7.38
CA HIS A 135 11.56 -5.89 -7.95
C HIS A 135 11.57 -7.33 -8.42
N VAL A 136 10.50 -8.04 -8.10
CA VAL A 136 10.25 -9.40 -8.59
C VAL A 136 8.89 -9.47 -9.30
N PRO A 137 8.64 -10.47 -10.16
CA PRO A 137 7.34 -10.65 -10.78
C PRO A 137 6.24 -10.86 -9.75
N TYR A 138 5.07 -10.25 -10.01
CA TYR A 138 3.84 -10.53 -9.28
C TYR A 138 3.14 -11.74 -9.94
N PRO A 139 2.62 -12.72 -9.18
CA PRO A 139 1.92 -13.85 -9.76
C PRO A 139 0.64 -13.41 -10.47
N ASN A 140 0.57 -13.65 -11.77
CA ASN A 140 -0.56 -13.28 -12.62
C ASN A 140 -0.70 -14.29 -13.75
N ALA A 141 -1.63 -15.22 -13.61
CA ALA A 141 -1.85 -16.29 -14.58
C ALA A 141 -2.24 -15.77 -15.99
N LEU A 142 -2.95 -14.61 -16.06
CA LEU A 142 -3.29 -13.98 -17.34
C LEU A 142 -2.06 -13.51 -18.13
N HIS A 143 -0.98 -13.21 -17.43
CA HIS A 143 0.29 -12.80 -18.01
C HIS A 143 1.36 -13.91 -17.97
N GLY A 144 0.95 -15.15 -17.68
CA GLY A 144 1.83 -16.32 -17.71
C GLY A 144 2.81 -16.40 -16.55
N VAL A 145 2.57 -15.69 -15.45
CA VAL A 145 3.41 -15.76 -14.23
C VAL A 145 2.68 -16.59 -13.17
N SER A 146 3.15 -17.78 -12.91
CA SER A 146 2.61 -18.65 -11.86
C SER A 146 3.11 -18.24 -10.47
N THR A 147 2.49 -18.79 -9.42
CA THR A 147 2.99 -18.69 -8.04
C THR A 147 4.43 -19.20 -7.93
N ASP A 148 4.73 -20.32 -8.55
CA ASP A 148 6.07 -20.95 -8.50
C ASP A 148 7.11 -20.09 -9.21
N ASP A 149 6.77 -19.46 -10.34
CA ASP A 149 7.67 -18.55 -11.05
C ASP A 149 8.01 -17.33 -10.17
N ALA A 150 7.02 -16.74 -9.50
CA ALA A 150 7.24 -15.59 -8.63
C ALA A 150 8.08 -15.95 -7.39
N LEU A 151 7.87 -17.13 -6.80
CA LEU A 151 8.70 -17.65 -5.71
C LEU A 151 10.11 -17.98 -6.16
N ALA A 152 10.27 -18.58 -7.33
CA ALA A 152 11.59 -18.85 -7.91
C ALA A 152 12.37 -17.56 -8.20
N ALA A 153 11.67 -16.50 -8.64
CA ALA A 153 12.29 -15.19 -8.86
C ALA A 153 12.79 -14.57 -7.55
N LEU A 154 12.02 -14.68 -6.43
CA LEU A 154 12.50 -14.30 -5.10
C LEU A 154 13.74 -15.08 -4.67
N GLY A 155 13.73 -16.39 -4.86
CA GLY A 155 14.88 -17.24 -4.57
C GLY A 155 16.11 -16.89 -5.42
N THR A 156 15.92 -16.46 -6.66
CA THR A 156 17.00 -15.98 -7.54
C THR A 156 17.52 -14.63 -7.04
N LEU A 157 16.65 -13.67 -6.74
CA LEU A 157 17.01 -12.37 -6.17
C LEU A 157 17.93 -12.51 -4.94
N PHE A 158 17.59 -13.43 -4.04
CA PHE A 158 18.38 -13.68 -2.83
C PHE A 158 19.73 -14.35 -3.07
N LYS A 159 19.94 -14.94 -4.24
CA LYS A 159 21.21 -15.54 -4.63
C LYS A 159 22.11 -14.59 -5.43
N THR A 160 21.49 -13.66 -6.18
CA THR A 160 22.22 -12.86 -7.17
C THR A 160 22.35 -11.38 -6.80
N ASP A 161 21.36 -10.79 -6.13
CA ASP A 161 21.28 -9.33 -6.00
C ASP A 161 21.34 -8.85 -4.54
N VAL A 162 20.73 -9.56 -3.62
CA VAL A 162 20.69 -9.13 -2.22
C VAL A 162 20.65 -10.31 -1.24
N ASP A 163 21.52 -10.30 -0.25
CA ASP A 163 21.43 -11.23 0.89
C ASP A 163 20.09 -11.00 1.63
N PRO A 164 19.26 -12.04 1.86
CA PRO A 164 17.99 -11.88 2.59
C PRO A 164 18.16 -11.27 3.99
N ARG A 165 19.34 -11.43 4.62
CA ARG A 165 19.67 -10.77 5.89
C ARG A 165 19.82 -9.25 5.79
N ARG A 166 19.87 -8.69 4.60
CA ARG A 166 19.86 -7.24 4.33
C ARG A 166 18.48 -6.70 3.97
N VAL A 167 17.49 -7.58 3.76
CA VAL A 167 16.12 -7.19 3.41
C VAL A 167 15.32 -6.86 4.67
N ALA A 168 14.85 -5.64 4.78
CA ALA A 168 14.01 -5.15 5.88
C ALA A 168 12.55 -5.60 5.71
N ALA A 169 12.04 -5.51 4.48
CA ALA A 169 10.63 -5.79 4.20
C ALA A 169 10.39 -6.26 2.77
N ILE A 170 9.30 -6.99 2.61
CA ILE A 170 8.61 -7.20 1.32
C ILE A 170 7.31 -6.42 1.37
N ILE A 171 7.05 -5.56 0.38
CA ILE A 171 5.80 -4.82 0.25
C ILE A 171 4.98 -5.37 -0.92
N ILE A 172 3.71 -5.67 -0.66
CA ILE A 172 2.82 -6.27 -1.66
C ILE A 172 1.40 -5.70 -1.54
N GLU A 173 0.73 -5.55 -2.66
CA GLU A 173 -0.71 -5.31 -2.73
C GLU A 173 -1.45 -6.65 -2.73
N PRO A 174 -2.38 -6.93 -1.80
CA PRO A 174 -3.23 -8.12 -1.88
C PRO A 174 -4.08 -8.15 -3.15
N VAL A 175 -4.44 -6.96 -3.64
CA VAL A 175 -5.05 -6.74 -4.96
C VAL A 175 -4.33 -5.55 -5.58
N GLN A 176 -3.60 -5.78 -6.67
CA GLN A 176 -2.98 -4.68 -7.42
C GLN A 176 -4.08 -3.83 -8.07
N GLY A 177 -4.24 -2.59 -7.64
CA GLY A 177 -5.20 -1.66 -8.23
C GLY A 177 -4.75 -1.18 -9.60
N GLU A 178 -3.70 -0.38 -9.65
CA GLU A 178 -3.12 0.21 -10.87
C GLU A 178 -2.54 -0.85 -11.82
N GLY A 179 -2.09 -1.97 -11.30
CA GLY A 179 -1.59 -3.10 -12.07
C GLY A 179 -2.65 -3.85 -12.88
N GLY A 180 -3.94 -3.62 -12.62
CA GLY A 180 -5.04 -4.22 -13.36
C GLY A 180 -6.02 -5.05 -12.53
N PHE A 181 -6.20 -4.74 -11.26
CA PHE A 181 -7.04 -5.47 -10.30
C PHE A 181 -6.64 -6.96 -10.16
N ASN A 182 -5.35 -7.20 -10.19
CA ASN A 182 -4.79 -8.54 -10.07
C ASN A 182 -4.85 -9.01 -8.61
N ILE A 183 -5.61 -10.07 -8.36
CA ILE A 183 -5.76 -10.66 -7.02
C ILE A 183 -4.56 -11.56 -6.74
N CYS A 184 -3.88 -11.34 -5.62
CA CYS A 184 -2.78 -12.19 -5.18
C CYS A 184 -3.31 -13.59 -4.81
N PRO A 185 -2.76 -14.67 -5.37
CA PRO A 185 -3.14 -16.03 -4.98
C PRO A 185 -2.87 -16.26 -3.47
N PRO A 186 -3.83 -16.82 -2.71
CA PRO A 186 -3.62 -17.09 -1.28
C PRO A 186 -2.39 -17.95 -0.99
N ALA A 187 -2.11 -18.93 -1.85
CA ALA A 187 -0.93 -19.79 -1.72
C ALA A 187 0.38 -18.99 -1.79
N PHE A 188 0.44 -17.96 -2.67
CA PHE A 188 1.60 -17.07 -2.75
C PHE A 188 1.76 -16.23 -1.47
N MET A 189 0.67 -15.67 -0.94
CA MET A 189 0.72 -14.89 0.31
C MET A 189 1.17 -15.73 1.50
N GLN A 190 0.71 -16.98 1.59
CA GLN A 190 1.14 -17.93 2.62
C GLN A 190 2.63 -18.27 2.49
N ALA A 191 3.10 -18.51 1.27
CA ALA A 191 4.52 -18.77 1.01
C ALA A 191 5.40 -17.54 1.32
N LEU A 192 4.93 -16.33 0.98
CA LEU A 192 5.61 -15.09 1.37
C LEU A 192 5.68 -14.93 2.90
N ARG A 193 4.60 -15.26 3.60
CA ARG A 193 4.59 -15.18 5.06
C ARG A 193 5.63 -16.14 5.66
N ALA A 194 5.66 -17.38 5.21
CA ALA A 194 6.64 -18.37 5.66
C ALA A 194 8.08 -17.91 5.36
N LEU A 195 8.34 -17.47 4.13
CA LEU A 195 9.66 -16.95 3.72
C LEU A 195 10.09 -15.75 4.58
N CYS A 196 9.17 -14.84 4.86
CA CYS A 196 9.46 -13.67 5.72
C CYS A 196 9.78 -14.08 7.15
N ASP A 197 9.07 -15.06 7.71
CA ASP A 197 9.33 -15.59 9.05
C ASP A 197 10.70 -16.26 9.13
N ASP A 198 11.05 -17.09 8.14
CA ASP A 198 12.34 -17.80 8.09
C ASP A 198 13.55 -16.84 8.05
N HIS A 199 13.40 -15.68 7.42
CA HIS A 199 14.48 -14.70 7.26
C HIS A 199 14.38 -13.49 8.19
N GLY A 200 13.32 -13.38 9.00
CA GLY A 200 13.05 -12.20 9.84
C GLY A 200 12.82 -10.94 9.00
N ILE A 201 12.14 -11.09 7.85
CA ILE A 201 11.74 -10.01 6.95
C ILE A 201 10.32 -9.58 7.33
N LEU A 202 10.03 -8.29 7.33
CA LEU A 202 8.67 -7.79 7.57
C LEU A 202 7.84 -7.89 6.27
N LEU A 203 6.56 -8.24 6.40
CA LEU A 203 5.62 -8.31 5.29
C LEU A 203 4.53 -7.26 5.48
#